data_146f9385dc13e49022ec8135ff357317
#
_entry.id   146f9385dc13e49022ec8135ff357317
#
_cell.length_a   1.000
_cell.length_b   1.000
_cell.length_c   1.000
_cell.angle_alpha   90.00
_cell.angle_beta   90.00
_cell.angle_gamma   90.00
#
_symmetry.space_group_name_H-M   'P 1'
#
loop_
_entity.id
_entity.type
_entity.pdbx_description
1 polymer ?
#
loop_
_entity_poly.entity_id
_entity_poly.type
_entity_poly.pdbx_seq_one_letter_code
_entity_poly.pdbx_strand_id
1 'polypeptide(L)'
;MKKFNIDEFIWFMIQLILIILMIYLKVSGKITYFISGKMMIYFSISILILVVYTLAQASKIFTVKSRNYITDKFYPIMFAIALCTVFLYIMPNYKNLKVSVNSESMINENIYEGMIEITNDNYEMLYDMDEYENSVIEIVGFVYKKNSDNEITLGREVVSCCQSDKSLIQIKVKGINNIKKGEWIKVIGKVNFNDSINLECMNYEKVDEPIEIYFHEKL
;
A
#
# COMPACT_ATOMS: atom_id res chain seq x y z
N MET A 1 -30.37 -20.90 36.02
CA MET A 1 -30.02 -19.48 35.92
C MET A 1 -28.81 -19.36 35.01
N LYS A 2 -28.94 -18.61 33.93
CA LYS A 2 -27.79 -18.30 33.03
C LYS A 2 -26.79 -17.43 33.80
N LYS A 3 -25.57 -17.90 33.95
CA LYS A 3 -24.49 -17.10 34.61
C LYS A 3 -23.74 -16.36 33.52
N PHE A 4 -23.46 -15.08 33.75
CA PHE A 4 -22.64 -14.24 32.89
C PHE A 4 -21.15 -14.62 33.06
N ASN A 5 -20.47 -14.90 31.93
CA ASN A 5 -19.05 -15.25 31.92
C ASN A 5 -18.22 -14.06 31.44
N ILE A 6 -17.52 -13.41 32.35
CA ILE A 6 -16.72 -12.21 32.06
C ILE A 6 -15.58 -12.54 31.09
N ASP A 7 -14.96 -13.72 31.18
CA ASP A 7 -13.82 -14.09 30.32
C ASP A 7 -14.25 -14.22 28.86
N GLU A 8 -15.38 -14.88 28.62
CA GLU A 8 -15.96 -15.00 27.27
C GLU A 8 -16.43 -13.65 26.73
N PHE A 9 -16.93 -12.79 27.60
CA PHE A 9 -17.32 -11.43 27.22
C PHE A 9 -16.10 -10.58 26.79
N ILE A 10 -14.98 -10.68 27.50
CA ILE A 10 -13.74 -9.98 27.14
C ILE A 10 -13.24 -10.44 25.76
N TRP A 11 -13.21 -11.76 25.51
CA TRP A 11 -12.83 -12.30 24.21
C TRP A 11 -13.76 -11.83 23.09
N PHE A 12 -15.05 -11.81 23.33
CA PHE A 12 -16.04 -11.30 22.40
C PHE A 12 -15.78 -9.82 22.05
N MET A 13 -15.51 -8.98 23.05
CA MET A 13 -15.23 -7.56 22.85
C MET A 13 -13.95 -7.35 22.05
N ILE A 14 -12.88 -8.10 22.30
CA ILE A 14 -11.62 -8.03 21.55
C ILE A 14 -11.85 -8.36 20.07
N GLN A 15 -12.60 -9.42 19.79
CA GLN A 15 -12.92 -9.83 18.43
C GLN A 15 -13.76 -8.80 17.71
N LEU A 16 -14.74 -8.21 18.38
CA LEU A 16 -15.61 -7.18 17.83
C LEU A 16 -14.79 -5.93 17.45
N ILE A 17 -13.87 -5.49 18.31
CA ILE A 17 -12.95 -4.39 18.02
C ILE A 17 -12.08 -4.72 16.79
N LEU A 18 -11.56 -5.95 16.71
CA LEU A 18 -10.74 -6.39 15.59
C LEU A 18 -11.53 -6.35 14.27
N ILE A 19 -12.78 -6.85 14.27
CA ILE A 19 -13.66 -6.80 13.09
C ILE A 19 -13.89 -5.36 12.64
N ILE A 20 -14.23 -4.47 13.58
CA ILE A 20 -14.46 -3.05 13.28
C ILE A 20 -13.20 -2.42 12.66
N LEU A 21 -12.01 -2.72 13.22
CA LEU A 21 -10.74 -2.23 12.70
C LEU A 21 -10.47 -2.73 11.28
N MET A 22 -10.68 -4.03 11.01
CA MET A 22 -10.49 -4.61 9.68
C MET A 22 -11.45 -4.01 8.65
N ILE A 23 -12.72 -3.84 9.02
CA ILE A 23 -13.72 -3.19 8.16
C ILE A 23 -13.32 -1.74 7.89
N TYR A 24 -12.90 -1.00 8.91
CA TYR A 24 -12.43 0.38 8.77
C TYR A 24 -11.25 0.48 7.80
N LEU A 25 -10.23 -0.37 7.94
CA LEU A 25 -9.08 -0.38 7.03
C LEU A 25 -9.48 -0.68 5.58
N LYS A 26 -10.44 -1.59 5.39
CA LYS A 26 -10.96 -1.93 4.06
C LYS A 26 -11.74 -0.77 3.44
N VAL A 27 -12.69 -0.17 4.18
CA VAL A 27 -13.55 0.91 3.68
C VAL A 27 -12.76 2.19 3.43
N SER A 28 -11.75 2.48 4.27
CA SER A 28 -10.89 3.64 4.08
C SER A 28 -9.87 3.49 2.94
N GLY A 29 -9.79 2.32 2.29
CA GLY A 29 -8.80 2.04 1.26
C GLY A 29 -7.36 1.87 1.76
N LYS A 30 -7.11 2.10 3.05
CA LYS A 30 -5.75 2.09 3.62
C LYS A 30 -5.08 0.73 3.65
N ILE A 31 -5.87 -0.32 3.51
CA ILE A 31 -5.36 -1.68 3.44
C ILE A 31 -4.49 -1.91 2.19
N THR A 32 -4.72 -1.16 1.10
CA THR A 32 -3.95 -1.27 -0.15
C THR A 32 -2.49 -0.85 0.01
N TYR A 33 -2.14 -0.08 1.05
CA TYR A 33 -0.74 0.21 1.40
C TYR A 33 0.01 -1.03 1.92
N PHE A 34 -0.69 -2.04 2.43
CA PHE A 34 -0.09 -3.20 3.07
C PHE A 34 -0.21 -4.46 2.23
N ILE A 35 -1.30 -4.61 1.50
CA ILE A 35 -1.61 -5.80 0.71
C ILE A 35 -2.09 -5.41 -0.69
N SER A 36 -1.72 -6.25 -1.66
CA SER A 36 -2.15 -6.11 -3.05
C SER A 36 -3.67 -6.22 -3.19
N GLY A 37 -4.22 -5.54 -4.20
CA GLY A 37 -5.65 -5.62 -4.55
C GLY A 37 -6.15 -7.05 -4.74
N LYS A 38 -5.32 -7.95 -5.27
CA LYS A 38 -5.61 -9.39 -5.44
C LYS A 38 -5.86 -10.10 -4.11
N MET A 39 -5.12 -9.73 -3.06
CA MET A 39 -5.28 -10.31 -1.72
C MET A 39 -6.52 -9.79 -0.99
N MET A 40 -7.20 -8.77 -1.52
CA MET A 40 -8.38 -8.18 -0.91
C MET A 40 -9.54 -9.17 -0.77
N ILE A 41 -9.64 -10.17 -1.66
CA ILE A 41 -10.66 -11.22 -1.57
C ILE A 41 -10.41 -12.11 -0.34
N TYR A 42 -9.17 -12.52 -0.10
CA TYR A 42 -8.80 -13.35 1.06
C TYR A 42 -8.99 -12.58 2.36
N PHE A 43 -8.67 -11.28 2.36
CA PHE A 43 -8.91 -10.39 3.48
C PHE A 43 -10.42 -10.28 3.79
N SER A 44 -11.27 -10.22 2.76
CA SER A 44 -12.72 -10.20 2.93
C SER A 44 -13.28 -11.52 3.49
N ILE A 45 -12.74 -12.64 3.01
CA ILE A 45 -13.10 -13.98 3.53
C ILE A 45 -12.70 -14.11 4.99
N SER A 46 -11.54 -13.61 5.39
CA SER A 46 -11.09 -13.66 6.78
C SER A 46 -11.98 -12.83 7.71
N ILE A 47 -12.46 -11.66 7.27
CA ILE A 47 -13.47 -10.87 8.01
C ILE A 47 -14.75 -11.69 8.19
N LEU A 48 -15.25 -12.35 7.14
CA LEU A 48 -16.46 -13.16 7.20
C LEU A 48 -16.31 -14.30 8.22
N ILE A 49 -15.21 -15.04 8.17
CA ILE A 49 -14.92 -16.14 9.11
C ILE A 49 -14.90 -15.60 10.55
N LEU A 50 -14.24 -14.46 10.76
CA LEU A 50 -14.14 -13.85 12.08
C LEU A 50 -15.50 -13.41 12.61
N VAL A 51 -16.37 -12.86 11.76
CA VAL A 51 -17.75 -12.50 12.11
C VAL A 51 -18.54 -13.74 12.55
N VAL A 52 -18.50 -14.83 11.77
CA VAL A 52 -19.19 -16.08 12.10
C VAL A 52 -18.70 -16.64 13.43
N TYR A 53 -17.38 -16.63 13.65
CA TYR A 53 -16.79 -17.09 14.91
C TYR A 53 -17.24 -16.23 16.11
N THR A 54 -17.27 -14.91 15.95
CA THR A 54 -17.72 -13.98 17.00
C THR A 54 -19.19 -14.16 17.33
N LEU A 55 -20.05 -14.41 16.33
CA LEU A 55 -21.46 -14.72 16.56
C LEU A 55 -21.64 -16.05 17.31
N ALA A 56 -20.86 -17.07 16.97
CA ALA A 56 -20.87 -18.33 17.68
C ALA A 56 -20.41 -18.17 19.14
N GLN A 57 -19.45 -17.28 19.41
CA GLN A 57 -18.97 -17.01 20.76
C GLN A 57 -19.98 -16.22 21.59
N ALA A 58 -20.76 -15.32 20.99
CA ALA A 58 -21.78 -14.55 21.69
C ALA A 58 -22.76 -15.44 22.47
N SER A 59 -23.08 -16.63 21.94
CA SER A 59 -23.95 -17.59 22.61
C SER A 59 -23.37 -18.17 23.90
N LYS A 60 -22.01 -18.23 23.99
CA LYS A 60 -21.31 -18.82 25.14
C LYS A 60 -21.21 -17.84 26.33
N ILE A 61 -21.39 -16.56 26.14
CA ILE A 61 -21.35 -15.54 27.20
C ILE A 61 -22.36 -15.85 28.31
N PHE A 62 -23.52 -16.44 27.95
CA PHE A 62 -24.59 -16.70 28.87
C PHE A 62 -24.76 -18.17 29.27
N THR A 63 -23.94 -19.08 28.77
CA THR A 63 -24.20 -20.54 28.90
C THR A 63 -23.07 -21.30 29.61
N VAL A 64 -21.85 -20.79 29.61
CA VAL A 64 -20.67 -21.49 30.10
C VAL A 64 -20.41 -21.13 31.58
N LYS A 65 -20.19 -22.17 32.41
CA LYS A 65 -19.80 -22.00 33.81
C LYS A 65 -18.39 -21.40 33.86
N SER A 66 -18.23 -20.26 34.53
CA SER A 66 -16.92 -19.61 34.68
C SER A 66 -15.89 -20.61 35.21
N ARG A 67 -14.80 -20.82 34.48
CA ARG A 67 -13.62 -21.54 34.97
C ARG A 67 -12.89 -20.64 35.95
N ASN A 68 -12.73 -21.10 37.18
CA ASN A 68 -12.07 -20.36 38.25
C ASN A 68 -10.52 -20.36 38.14
N TYR A 69 -9.92 -20.44 36.95
CA TYR A 69 -8.49 -20.43 36.77
C TYR A 69 -8.00 -19.04 36.43
N ILE A 70 -7.16 -18.48 37.29
CA ILE A 70 -6.53 -17.16 37.15
C ILE A 70 -5.68 -17.06 35.87
N THR A 71 -5.08 -18.16 35.44
CA THR A 71 -4.26 -18.24 34.22
C THR A 71 -5.05 -17.95 32.94
N ASP A 72 -6.32 -18.35 32.86
CA ASP A 72 -7.15 -18.14 31.67
C ASP A 72 -7.51 -16.67 31.45
N LYS A 73 -7.42 -15.82 32.50
CA LYS A 73 -7.71 -14.38 32.43
C LYS A 73 -6.52 -13.56 31.92
N PHE A 74 -5.32 -14.07 32.04
CA PHE A 74 -4.11 -13.37 31.64
C PHE A 74 -3.95 -13.28 30.11
N TYR A 75 -4.32 -14.33 29.36
CA TYR A 75 -4.16 -14.38 27.92
C TYR A 75 -4.95 -13.29 27.17
N PRO A 76 -6.25 -13.06 27.42
CA PRO A 76 -7.00 -12.01 26.72
C PRO A 76 -6.45 -10.60 27.03
N ILE A 77 -5.97 -10.37 28.25
CA ILE A 77 -5.40 -9.08 28.65
C ILE A 77 -4.05 -8.86 27.94
N MET A 78 -3.18 -9.86 27.89
CA MET A 78 -1.91 -9.75 27.15
C MET A 78 -2.14 -9.54 25.65
N PHE A 79 -3.13 -10.20 25.07
CA PHE A 79 -3.48 -10.02 23.67
C PHE A 79 -4.06 -8.63 23.40
N ALA A 80 -4.91 -8.12 24.29
CA ALA A 80 -5.43 -6.76 24.20
C ALA A 80 -4.32 -5.71 24.31
N ILE A 81 -3.35 -5.88 25.21
CA ILE A 81 -2.19 -5.00 25.33
C ILE A 81 -1.36 -5.04 24.04
N ALA A 82 -1.09 -6.21 23.47
CA ALA A 82 -0.36 -6.36 22.23
C ALA A 82 -1.07 -5.65 21.07
N LEU A 83 -2.39 -5.79 20.94
CA LEU A 83 -3.18 -5.07 19.94
C LEU A 83 -3.14 -3.55 20.16
N CYS A 84 -3.24 -3.08 21.40
CA CYS A 84 -3.15 -1.66 21.72
C CYS A 84 -1.78 -1.08 21.37
N THR A 85 -0.68 -1.81 21.64
CA THR A 85 0.67 -1.34 21.28
C THR A 85 0.86 -1.25 19.78
N VAL A 86 0.39 -2.23 19.01
CA VAL A 86 0.40 -2.21 17.54
C VAL A 86 -0.43 -1.03 17.02
N PHE A 87 -1.62 -0.80 17.57
CA PHE A 87 -2.49 0.31 17.20
C PHE A 87 -1.86 1.68 17.50
N LEU A 88 -1.24 1.83 18.68
CA LEU A 88 -0.54 3.06 19.06
C LEU A 88 0.71 3.32 18.20
N TYR A 89 1.35 2.27 17.70
CA TYR A 89 2.49 2.40 16.78
C TYR A 89 2.06 2.82 15.38
N ILE A 90 0.93 2.32 14.89
CA ILE A 90 0.42 2.64 13.55
C ILE A 90 -0.20 4.05 13.51
N MET A 91 -0.89 4.49 14.58
CA MET A 91 -1.60 5.77 14.62
C MET A 91 -0.72 7.02 14.42
N PRO A 92 0.45 7.20 15.06
CA PRO A 92 1.25 8.41 14.88
C PRO A 92 1.94 8.48 13.52
N ASN A 93 2.32 7.35 12.94
CA ASN A 93 2.91 7.30 11.59
C ASN A 93 1.87 7.65 10.51
N TYR A 94 0.59 7.54 10.84
CA TYR A 94 -0.53 7.87 9.98
C TYR A 94 -0.69 9.40 9.74
N LYS A 95 -0.29 10.25 10.68
CA LYS A 95 -0.37 11.72 10.49
C LYS A 95 0.57 12.26 9.43
N ASN A 96 1.60 11.51 9.06
CA ASN A 96 2.53 11.86 7.99
C ASN A 96 2.06 11.39 6.60
N LEU A 97 1.05 10.55 6.53
CA LEU A 97 0.34 10.21 5.29
C LEU A 97 -0.76 11.25 5.07
N LYS A 98 -0.39 12.43 4.62
CA LYS A 98 -1.36 13.37 4.07
C LYS A 98 -1.94 12.75 2.80
N VAL A 99 -3.20 12.37 2.87
CA VAL A 99 -4.01 12.14 1.68
C VAL A 99 -4.15 13.50 1.01
N SER A 100 -3.33 13.75 0.01
CA SER A 100 -3.51 14.87 -0.90
C SER A 100 -4.64 14.45 -1.86
N VAL A 101 -5.82 14.95 -1.55
CA VAL A 101 -6.95 14.91 -2.48
C VAL A 101 -6.85 16.17 -3.32
N ASN A 102 -6.76 15.98 -4.64
CA ASN A 102 -6.87 16.96 -5.70
C ASN A 102 -5.78 18.03 -5.81
N SER A 103 -4.89 17.81 -6.74
CA SER A 103 -4.49 18.88 -7.64
C SER A 103 -4.87 18.46 -9.08
N GLU A 104 -6.00 18.96 -9.56
CA GLU A 104 -6.18 19.15 -10.99
C GLU A 104 -5.07 20.10 -11.45
N SER A 105 -3.93 19.55 -11.81
CA SER A 105 -2.93 20.30 -12.55
C SER A 105 -3.51 20.52 -13.94
N MET A 106 -3.75 21.79 -14.30
CA MET A 106 -3.99 22.20 -15.67
C MET A 106 -2.76 21.82 -16.49
N ILE A 107 -2.79 20.62 -17.04
CA ILE A 107 -1.81 20.15 -17.99
C ILE A 107 -2.15 20.83 -19.31
N ASN A 108 -1.26 21.67 -19.81
CA ASN A 108 -1.21 21.97 -21.23
C ASN A 108 -0.98 20.64 -21.93
N GLU A 109 -2.02 20.07 -22.49
CA GLU A 109 -2.01 18.90 -23.34
C GLU A 109 -1.20 19.18 -24.62
N ASN A 110 0.13 19.18 -24.52
CA ASN A 110 0.94 18.83 -25.65
C ASN A 110 0.93 17.30 -25.72
N ILE A 111 -0.11 16.75 -26.31
CA ILE A 111 -0.28 15.32 -26.57
C ILE A 111 0.82 14.94 -27.56
N TYR A 112 1.86 14.26 -27.09
CA TYR A 112 2.81 13.58 -27.96
C TYR A 112 2.06 12.40 -28.60
N GLU A 113 1.80 12.44 -29.91
CA GLU A 113 1.17 11.32 -30.64
C GLU A 113 1.97 10.04 -30.39
N GLY A 114 1.31 9.02 -29.81
CA GLY A 114 1.93 7.72 -29.49
C GLY A 114 2.63 7.62 -28.12
N MET A 115 2.42 8.57 -27.21
CA MET A 115 2.92 8.48 -25.84
C MET A 115 2.26 7.32 -25.09
N ILE A 116 3.07 6.53 -24.40
CA ILE A 116 2.65 5.40 -23.57
C ILE A 116 2.70 5.82 -22.10
N GLU A 117 1.54 5.94 -21.45
CA GLU A 117 1.45 6.15 -20.03
C GLU A 117 1.72 4.83 -19.29
N ILE A 118 2.71 4.80 -18.40
CA ILE A 118 3.02 3.64 -17.56
C ILE A 118 2.11 3.64 -16.33
N THR A 119 1.22 2.67 -16.32
CA THR A 119 0.21 2.44 -15.28
C THR A 119 0.41 1.09 -14.62
N ASN A 120 -0.44 0.75 -13.65
CA ASN A 120 -0.48 -0.58 -13.05
C ASN A 120 -0.80 -1.70 -14.06
N ASP A 121 -1.44 -1.35 -15.19
CA ASP A 121 -1.86 -2.33 -16.18
C ASP A 121 -0.77 -2.73 -17.18
N ASN A 122 0.24 -1.89 -17.35
CA ASN A 122 1.28 -2.09 -18.37
C ASN A 122 2.72 -1.90 -17.87
N TYR A 123 2.95 -1.74 -16.57
CA TYR A 123 4.29 -1.51 -16.02
C TYR A 123 5.27 -2.65 -16.34
N GLU A 124 4.79 -3.85 -16.68
CA GLU A 124 5.60 -4.99 -17.09
C GLU A 124 6.44 -4.67 -18.34
N MET A 125 5.97 -3.73 -19.18
CA MET A 125 6.75 -3.18 -20.31
C MET A 125 8.12 -2.63 -19.87
N LEU A 126 8.27 -2.21 -18.60
CA LEU A 126 9.54 -1.73 -18.08
C LEU A 126 10.61 -2.82 -17.99
N TYR A 127 10.25 -4.10 -18.07
CA TYR A 127 11.20 -5.21 -18.09
C TYR A 127 11.68 -5.56 -19.51
N ASP A 128 10.89 -5.20 -20.53
CA ASP A 128 11.14 -5.51 -21.96
C ASP A 128 11.30 -4.20 -22.77
N MET A 129 12.02 -3.22 -22.19
CA MET A 129 12.16 -1.87 -22.75
C MET A 129 12.94 -1.79 -24.06
N ASP A 130 13.70 -2.83 -24.42
CA ASP A 130 14.36 -2.96 -25.71
C ASP A 130 13.35 -2.97 -26.88
N GLU A 131 12.17 -3.54 -26.69
CA GLU A 131 11.08 -3.51 -27.68
C GLU A 131 10.49 -2.10 -27.90
N TYR A 132 10.69 -1.19 -26.92
CA TYR A 132 10.13 0.16 -26.92
C TYR A 132 11.19 1.23 -27.14
N GLU A 133 12.34 0.87 -27.69
CA GLU A 133 13.39 1.83 -28.01
C GLU A 133 12.83 2.97 -28.90
N ASN A 134 13.20 4.19 -28.56
CA ASN A 134 12.72 5.42 -29.19
C ASN A 134 11.24 5.79 -28.93
N SER A 135 10.48 5.00 -28.20
CA SER A 135 9.13 5.38 -27.79
C SER A 135 9.16 6.48 -26.73
N VAL A 136 8.09 7.28 -26.68
CA VAL A 136 7.90 8.28 -25.62
C VAL A 136 7.02 7.66 -24.55
N ILE A 137 7.50 7.69 -23.32
CA ILE A 137 6.74 7.19 -22.16
C ILE A 137 6.50 8.28 -21.13
N GLU A 138 5.38 8.17 -20.43
CA GLU A 138 5.09 8.93 -19.23
C GLU A 138 5.13 7.99 -18.02
N ILE A 139 5.88 8.37 -17.00
CA ILE A 139 5.95 7.59 -15.77
C ILE A 139 5.98 8.49 -14.53
N VAL A 140 5.26 8.08 -13.49
CA VAL A 140 5.31 8.69 -12.15
C VAL A 140 6.16 7.81 -11.25
N GLY A 141 7.14 8.42 -10.58
CA GLY A 141 8.00 7.71 -9.63
C GLY A 141 8.66 8.65 -8.64
N PHE A 142 9.35 8.10 -7.65
CA PHE A 142 10.11 8.90 -6.71
C PHE A 142 11.60 8.93 -7.07
N VAL A 143 12.29 9.99 -6.71
CA VAL A 143 13.73 10.11 -6.90
C VAL A 143 14.46 9.21 -5.90
N TYR A 144 14.88 8.04 -6.38
CA TYR A 144 15.61 7.07 -5.56
C TYR A 144 17.03 7.52 -5.26
N LYS A 145 17.74 8.02 -6.29
CA LYS A 145 19.13 8.47 -6.20
C LYS A 145 19.41 9.60 -7.17
N LYS A 146 20.22 10.58 -6.76
CA LYS A 146 20.80 11.58 -7.65
C LYS A 146 22.20 11.10 -8.05
N ASN A 147 22.42 10.81 -9.34
CA ASN A 147 23.68 10.31 -9.86
C ASN A 147 24.64 11.45 -10.19
N SER A 148 24.12 12.53 -10.79
CA SER A 148 24.85 13.76 -11.10
C SER A 148 23.89 14.95 -11.07
N ASP A 149 24.39 16.15 -11.42
CA ASP A 149 23.54 17.35 -11.47
C ASP A 149 22.45 17.27 -12.56
N ASN A 150 22.65 16.45 -13.59
CA ASN A 150 21.74 16.31 -14.72
C ASN A 150 21.19 14.88 -14.89
N GLU A 151 21.45 13.99 -13.94
CA GLU A 151 21.02 12.59 -14.01
C GLU A 151 20.51 12.10 -12.65
N ILE A 152 19.34 11.51 -12.66
CA ILE A 152 18.73 10.88 -11.50
C ILE A 152 18.40 9.42 -11.79
N THR A 153 18.20 8.64 -10.74
CA THR A 153 17.52 7.34 -10.81
C THR A 153 16.12 7.50 -10.24
N LEU A 154 15.12 7.31 -11.08
CA LEU A 154 13.73 7.23 -10.70
C LEU A 154 13.46 5.84 -10.17
N GLY A 155 12.72 5.72 -9.08
CA GLY A 155 12.28 4.47 -8.47
C GLY A 155 10.76 4.31 -8.53
N ARG A 156 10.32 3.10 -8.80
CA ARG A 156 8.93 2.68 -8.59
C ARG A 156 8.91 1.32 -7.93
N GLU A 157 8.16 1.17 -6.85
CA GLU A 157 8.08 -0.11 -6.15
C GLU A 157 6.97 -0.97 -6.75
N VAL A 158 7.24 -2.28 -6.87
CA VAL A 158 6.29 -3.31 -7.33
C VAL A 158 6.05 -4.27 -6.18
N VAL A 159 4.82 -4.65 -5.97
CA VAL A 159 4.38 -5.56 -4.91
C VAL A 159 3.61 -6.72 -5.51
N SER A 160 3.99 -7.95 -5.16
CA SER A 160 3.26 -9.16 -5.57
C SER A 160 2.08 -9.44 -4.63
N CYS A 161 2.32 -9.72 -3.35
CA CYS A 161 1.25 -10.02 -2.40
C CYS A 161 1.13 -9.00 -1.27
N CYS A 162 2.23 -8.50 -0.75
CA CYS A 162 2.24 -7.58 0.41
C CYS A 162 3.51 -6.71 0.44
N GLN A 163 3.51 -5.72 1.31
CA GLN A 163 4.62 -4.77 1.42
C GLN A 163 5.99 -5.43 1.72
N SER A 164 6.00 -6.66 2.21
CA SER A 164 7.25 -7.36 2.53
C SER A 164 7.96 -7.96 1.32
N ASP A 165 7.26 -8.12 0.18
CA ASP A 165 7.80 -8.70 -1.06
C ASP A 165 8.08 -7.65 -2.14
N LYS A 166 8.14 -6.39 -1.76
CA LYS A 166 8.36 -5.29 -2.69
C LYS A 166 9.72 -5.37 -3.37
N SER A 167 9.70 -5.16 -4.67
CA SER A 167 10.87 -4.97 -5.52
C SER A 167 10.91 -3.54 -6.04
N LEU A 168 12.08 -3.05 -6.43
CA LEU A 168 12.28 -1.70 -6.92
C LEU A 168 12.66 -1.72 -8.39
N ILE A 169 11.82 -1.16 -9.24
CA ILE A 169 12.19 -0.84 -10.62
C ILE A 169 12.99 0.47 -10.59
N GLN A 170 14.12 0.48 -11.26
CA GLN A 170 15.02 1.62 -11.34
C GLN A 170 15.18 2.06 -12.79
N ILE A 171 14.93 3.33 -13.05
CA ILE A 171 15.02 3.94 -14.37
C ILE A 171 15.97 5.12 -14.27
N LYS A 172 17.02 5.13 -15.08
CA LYS A 172 17.92 6.28 -15.16
C LYS A 172 17.28 7.35 -16.05
N VAL A 173 17.24 8.57 -15.56
CA VAL A 173 16.64 9.70 -16.28
C VAL A 173 17.69 10.81 -16.39
N LYS A 174 17.96 11.21 -17.62
CA LYS A 174 18.87 12.31 -17.95
C LYS A 174 18.10 13.57 -18.30
N GLY A 175 18.66 14.72 -18.03
CA GLY A 175 18.04 16.02 -18.38
C GLY A 175 17.20 16.61 -17.25
N ILE A 176 17.34 16.11 -16.01
CA ILE A 176 16.57 16.61 -14.86
C ILE A 176 17.48 17.32 -13.87
N ASN A 177 17.12 18.55 -13.53
CA ASN A 177 17.85 19.40 -12.59
C ASN A 177 16.97 19.78 -11.40
N ASN A 178 17.60 20.18 -10.30
CA ASN A 178 16.94 20.84 -9.16
C ASN A 178 15.87 20.00 -8.44
N ILE A 179 16.08 18.67 -8.35
CA ILE A 179 15.19 17.73 -7.64
C ILE A 179 15.94 17.10 -6.48
N LYS A 180 15.23 16.83 -5.38
CA LYS A 180 15.76 16.19 -4.18
C LYS A 180 15.38 14.71 -4.13
N LYS A 181 16.23 13.93 -3.46
CA LYS A 181 15.92 12.52 -3.16
C LYS A 181 14.62 12.39 -2.38
N GLY A 182 13.77 11.46 -2.79
CA GLY A 182 12.47 11.18 -2.19
C GLY A 182 11.31 12.03 -2.72
N GLU A 183 11.58 13.05 -3.56
CA GLU A 183 10.49 13.78 -4.22
C GLU A 183 9.83 12.90 -5.29
N TRP A 184 8.51 13.00 -5.41
CA TRP A 184 7.74 12.36 -6.46
C TRP A 184 7.69 13.27 -7.68
N ILE A 185 7.91 12.67 -8.83
CA ILE A 185 7.91 13.37 -10.12
C ILE A 185 7.21 12.55 -11.17
N LYS A 186 6.55 13.24 -12.07
CA LYS A 186 6.05 12.74 -13.33
C LYS A 186 7.06 13.08 -14.40
N VAL A 187 7.51 12.12 -15.16
CA VAL A 187 8.51 12.29 -16.21
C VAL A 187 7.94 11.85 -17.54
N ILE A 188 8.05 12.69 -18.54
CA ILE A 188 7.84 12.34 -19.94
C ILE A 188 9.21 12.30 -20.59
N GLY A 189 9.56 11.16 -21.15
CA GLY A 189 10.88 10.97 -21.74
C GLY A 189 10.90 9.96 -22.87
N LYS A 190 11.93 10.07 -23.69
CA LYS A 190 12.20 9.13 -24.77
C LYS A 190 13.04 7.98 -24.22
N VAL A 191 12.61 6.74 -24.51
CA VAL A 191 13.35 5.54 -24.15
C VAL A 191 14.60 5.40 -24.98
N ASN A 192 15.75 5.20 -24.30
CA ASN A 192 17.01 4.87 -24.91
C ASN A 192 17.59 3.66 -24.16
N PHE A 193 17.74 2.53 -24.86
CA PHE A 193 18.21 1.28 -24.28
C PHE A 193 19.68 1.07 -24.56
N ASN A 194 20.53 1.29 -23.55
CA ASN A 194 21.95 0.99 -23.58
C ASN A 194 22.31 0.23 -22.30
N ASP A 195 22.20 -1.10 -22.30
CA ASP A 195 22.45 -2.02 -21.17
C ASP A 195 21.57 -1.77 -19.91
N SER A 196 20.80 -0.70 -19.88
CA SER A 196 19.84 -0.35 -18.81
C SER A 196 18.79 0.61 -19.34
N ILE A 197 17.63 0.64 -18.69
CA ILE A 197 16.56 1.58 -19.03
C ILE A 197 17.03 3.00 -18.76
N ASN A 198 17.20 3.78 -19.82
CA ASN A 198 17.55 5.18 -19.76
C ASN A 198 16.42 6.00 -20.42
N LEU A 199 15.99 7.05 -19.76
CA LEU A 199 15.06 8.02 -20.31
C LEU A 199 15.79 9.34 -20.56
N GLU A 200 15.66 9.86 -21.77
CA GLU A 200 15.99 11.25 -22.07
C GLU A 200 14.77 12.09 -21.75
N CYS A 201 14.86 12.86 -20.66
CA CYS A 201 13.74 13.68 -20.19
C CYS A 201 13.40 14.76 -21.22
N MET A 202 12.14 14.77 -21.64
CA MET A 202 11.57 15.82 -22.50
C MET A 202 10.81 16.85 -21.65
N ASN A 203 10.11 16.35 -20.63
CA ASN A 203 9.40 17.20 -19.68
C ASN A 203 9.29 16.48 -18.33
N TYR A 204 9.22 17.25 -17.24
CA TYR A 204 8.96 16.70 -15.91
C TYR A 204 8.22 17.71 -15.04
N GLU A 205 7.45 17.20 -14.11
CA GLU A 205 6.79 18.01 -13.09
C GLU A 205 6.88 17.32 -11.72
N LYS A 206 6.89 18.13 -10.66
CA LYS A 206 6.78 17.60 -9.30
C LYS A 206 5.32 17.31 -9.01
N VAL A 207 5.08 16.11 -8.52
CA VAL A 207 3.74 15.64 -8.16
C VAL A 207 3.73 15.20 -6.69
N ASP A 208 2.55 15.16 -6.10
CA ASP A 208 2.38 14.56 -4.81
C ASP A 208 2.49 13.03 -4.92
N GLU A 209 2.73 12.38 -3.78
CA GLU A 209 2.74 10.92 -3.70
C GLU A 209 1.40 10.35 -4.18
N PRO A 210 1.40 9.48 -5.20
CA PRO A 210 0.17 8.94 -5.76
C PRO A 210 -0.57 8.05 -4.75
N ILE A 211 -1.89 7.94 -4.89
CA ILE A 211 -2.71 7.08 -4.05
C ILE A 211 -2.28 5.62 -4.17
N GLU A 212 -1.97 5.18 -5.39
CA GLU A 212 -1.37 3.88 -5.67
C GLU A 212 0.15 4.02 -5.71
N ILE A 213 0.76 3.86 -4.53
CA ILE A 213 2.22 3.98 -4.37
C ILE A 213 2.95 2.86 -5.11
N TYR A 214 2.35 1.67 -5.17
CA TYR A 214 2.94 0.46 -5.72
C TYR A 214 2.31 0.07 -7.05
N PHE A 215 3.11 -0.47 -7.96
CA PHE A 215 2.59 -1.34 -9.00
C PHE A 215 2.30 -2.73 -8.41
N HIS A 216 1.27 -3.39 -8.91
CA HIS A 216 0.87 -4.71 -8.45
C HIS A 216 1.11 -5.73 -9.55
N GLU A 217 1.96 -6.73 -9.27
CA GLU A 217 2.25 -7.80 -10.20
C GLU A 217 0.97 -8.53 -10.63
N LYS A 218 0.80 -8.72 -11.94
CA LYS A 218 -0.30 -9.51 -12.49
C LYS A 218 0.10 -10.99 -12.44
N LEU A 219 -0.73 -11.83 -11.80
CA LEU A 219 -0.61 -13.28 -11.84
C LEU A 219 -1.21 -13.85 -13.12
#